data_821747cf199011e52d280837a0deb398
#
_entry.id   821747cf199011e52d280837a0deb398
#
_cell.length_a   1.000
_cell.length_b   1.000
_cell.length_c   1.000
_cell.angle_alpha   90.00
_cell.angle_beta   90.00
_cell.angle_gamma   90.00
#
_symmetry.space_group_name_H-M   'P 1'
#
loop_
_entity.id
_entity.type
_entity.pdbx_description
1 polymer ?
#
loop_
_entity_poly.entity_id
_entity_poly.type
_entity_poly.pdbx_seq_one_letter_code
_entity_poly.pdbx_strand_id
1 'polypeptide(L)'
;MAHLDKNWASYPKKRYKIQVQSNHLSIFDEKKEKMKRNVKMLALLAGMAMTFPATMTAQDEVETSVGADLVSGYVWRGQDLGGVSIQPSLSVAYKGWSLTAWGSVGIDKEDDKEIDLTLAYETGGFSVSVTDYWVAPYGEETKYFHYGARSTAHVFEAQIGYDFGALAVNWYTNFAGADGVNKDGDRAYSSYISLEVPFTLGGLEWTAEVGATPWATDYYAEADGFTVCDISVAASKEIKITDTFSLPAFAKLGFNPATEGAHFTFGLSF
;
A
#
# COMPACT_ATOMS: atom_id res chain seq x y z
N MET A 1 9.38 50.80 68.89
CA MET A 1 8.14 50.03 69.05
C MET A 1 7.55 49.84 67.67
N ALA A 2 7.75 48.74 67.06
CA ALA A 2 7.01 48.32 65.85
C ALA A 2 7.24 46.82 65.69
N HIS A 3 6.13 46.09 65.69
CA HIS A 3 6.08 44.62 65.55
C HIS A 3 6.41 44.21 64.14
N LEU A 4 7.34 43.24 64.01
CA LEU A 4 7.58 42.45 62.83
C LEU A 4 6.71 41.21 62.93
N ASP A 5 5.77 41.03 62.06
CA ASP A 5 5.05 39.76 61.88
C ASP A 5 5.71 38.97 60.75
N LYS A 6 6.20 37.80 61.11
CA LYS A 6 6.69 36.75 60.23
C LYS A 6 5.52 35.89 59.79
N ASN A 7 5.31 35.74 58.48
CA ASN A 7 4.59 34.60 57.96
C ASN A 7 5.14 34.19 56.59
N TRP A 8 6.10 33.30 56.66
CA TRP A 8 6.54 32.47 55.53
C TRP A 8 6.06 31.06 55.77
N ALA A 9 4.95 30.64 55.15
CA ALA A 9 4.60 29.22 55.09
C ALA A 9 3.68 28.96 53.89
N SER A 10 4.07 27.94 53.17
CA SER A 10 3.29 27.09 52.27
C SER A 10 3.17 27.48 50.82
N TYR A 11 4.16 27.10 50.04
CA TYR A 11 4.00 26.73 48.65
C TYR A 11 3.64 25.24 48.52
N PRO A 12 2.57 24.82 47.85
CA PRO A 12 2.23 23.41 47.75
C PRO A 12 3.05 22.74 46.64
N LYS A 13 3.96 21.86 47.05
CA LYS A 13 4.80 21.01 46.14
C LYS A 13 4.04 19.95 45.34
N LYS A 14 2.71 20.01 45.24
CA LYS A 14 1.92 18.93 44.63
C LYS A 14 1.47 19.16 43.17
N ARG A 15 1.68 20.32 42.56
CA ARG A 15 1.17 20.59 41.20
C ARG A 15 2.11 20.20 40.05
N TYR A 16 3.38 20.02 40.30
CA TYR A 16 4.32 19.73 39.21
C TYR A 16 4.37 18.26 38.76
N LYS A 17 3.97 17.29 39.61
CA LYS A 17 3.99 15.88 39.21
C LYS A 17 2.87 15.46 38.25
N ILE A 18 1.72 16.12 38.29
CA ILE A 18 0.55 15.78 37.45
C ILE A 18 0.74 16.32 36.01
N GLN A 19 1.40 17.46 35.86
CA GLN A 19 1.60 18.09 34.55
C GLN A 19 2.67 17.39 33.70
N VAL A 20 3.70 16.84 34.33
CA VAL A 20 4.75 16.04 33.65
C VAL A 20 4.18 14.69 33.19
N GLN A 21 3.28 14.07 33.95
CA GLN A 21 2.69 12.78 33.58
C GLN A 21 1.64 12.90 32.47
N SER A 22 0.87 14.01 32.43
CA SER A 22 -0.09 14.26 31.34
C SER A 22 0.61 14.63 30.02
N ASN A 23 1.72 15.38 30.07
CA ASN A 23 2.49 15.71 28.88
C ASN A 23 3.21 14.48 28.29
N HIS A 24 3.69 13.55 29.15
CA HIS A 24 4.29 12.30 28.66
C HIS A 24 3.25 11.38 28.01
N LEU A 25 2.04 11.25 28.58
CA LEU A 25 0.96 10.48 27.99
C LEU A 25 0.52 11.10 26.65
N SER A 26 0.36 12.43 26.57
CA SER A 26 -0.04 13.11 25.33
C SER A 26 1.01 12.98 24.22
N ILE A 27 2.30 13.02 24.55
CA ILE A 27 3.40 12.84 23.58
C ILE A 27 3.48 11.37 23.10
N PHE A 28 3.20 10.39 23.99
CA PHE A 28 3.14 8.98 23.59
C PHE A 28 1.92 8.69 22.70
N ASP A 29 0.76 9.25 23.02
CA ASP A 29 -0.45 9.11 22.20
C ASP A 29 -0.30 9.84 20.86
N GLU A 30 0.29 11.03 20.83
CA GLU A 30 0.57 11.76 19.59
C GLU A 30 1.60 11.01 18.70
N LYS A 31 2.65 10.43 19.28
CA LYS A 31 3.59 9.57 18.55
C LYS A 31 2.92 8.30 18.03
N LYS A 32 2.03 7.69 18.83
CA LYS A 32 1.29 6.49 18.46
C LYS A 32 0.29 6.77 17.33
N GLU A 33 -0.42 7.89 17.39
CA GLU A 33 -1.33 8.32 16.32
C GLU A 33 -0.56 8.76 15.04
N LYS A 34 0.60 9.40 15.19
CA LYS A 34 1.46 9.78 14.07
C LYS A 34 2.09 8.54 13.40
N MET A 35 2.47 7.55 14.19
CA MET A 35 2.96 6.27 13.69
C MET A 35 1.85 5.48 12.99
N LYS A 36 0.65 5.40 13.56
CA LYS A 36 -0.55 4.80 12.93
C LYS A 36 -0.91 5.48 11.61
N ARG A 37 -0.79 6.81 11.52
CA ARG A 37 -1.08 7.57 10.32
C ARG A 37 -0.07 7.32 9.21
N ASN A 38 1.23 7.29 9.52
CA ASN A 38 2.28 7.04 8.53
C ASN A 38 2.20 5.63 7.94
N VAL A 39 1.81 4.64 8.74
CA VAL A 39 1.67 3.25 8.31
C VAL A 39 0.42 3.07 7.42
N LYS A 40 -0.71 3.74 7.72
CA LYS A 40 -1.89 3.73 6.84
C LYS A 40 -1.59 4.28 5.44
N MET A 41 -0.60 5.16 5.31
CA MET A 41 -0.23 5.80 4.05
C MET A 41 0.68 4.95 3.17
N LEU A 42 1.60 4.17 3.74
CA LEU A 42 2.41 3.25 2.96
C LEU A 42 1.53 2.21 2.24
N ALA A 43 0.43 1.79 2.84
CA ALA A 43 -0.52 0.86 2.24
C ALA A 43 -1.34 1.46 1.07
N LEU A 44 -1.61 2.79 1.09
CA LEU A 44 -2.36 3.48 0.02
C LEU A 44 -1.56 3.63 -1.29
N LEU A 45 -0.25 3.45 -1.25
CA LEU A 45 0.65 3.85 -2.34
C LEU A 45 1.45 2.71 -2.97
N ALA A 46 1.55 1.55 -2.30
CA ALA A 46 2.12 0.34 -2.88
C ALA A 46 1.15 -0.28 -3.91
N GLY A 47 0.91 0.48 -4.98
CA GLY A 47 0.11 0.10 -6.15
C GLY A 47 -1.18 -0.60 -5.78
N MET A 48 -2.26 0.15 -5.55
CA MET A 48 -3.67 -0.29 -5.56
C MET A 48 -4.01 -1.72 -5.09
N ALA A 49 -3.13 -2.39 -4.41
CA ALA A 49 -3.37 -3.68 -3.82
C ALA A 49 -3.18 -3.55 -2.31
N MET A 50 -4.28 -3.63 -1.57
CA MET A 50 -4.36 -3.83 -0.14
C MET A 50 -4.15 -2.60 0.75
N THR A 51 -5.25 -1.90 1.00
CA THR A 51 -5.37 -1.07 2.20
C THR A 51 -5.45 -1.95 3.44
N PHE A 52 -4.32 -2.51 3.87
CA PHE A 52 -4.25 -3.03 5.23
C PHE A 52 -4.20 -1.85 6.21
N PRO A 53 -4.96 -1.86 7.29
CA PRO A 53 -4.66 -0.98 8.40
C PRO A 53 -3.28 -1.39 8.94
N ALA A 54 -2.26 -0.66 8.55
CA ALA A 54 -0.86 -0.91 8.84
C ALA A 54 -0.49 -0.69 10.32
N THR A 55 -1.30 -1.15 11.23
CA THR A 55 -0.99 -1.30 12.65
C THR A 55 -1.40 -2.68 13.11
N MET A 56 -0.84 -3.71 12.48
CA MET A 56 -0.90 -5.04 13.06
C MET A 56 0.15 -5.16 14.17
N THR A 57 -0.05 -4.42 15.27
CA THR A 57 0.40 -4.94 16.56
C THR A 57 -0.36 -6.25 16.76
N ALA A 58 0.32 -7.30 17.20
CA ALA A 58 -0.28 -8.60 17.48
C ALA A 58 -1.57 -8.42 18.30
N GLN A 59 -2.71 -8.27 17.64
CA GLN A 59 -4.01 -8.14 18.27
C GLN A 59 -4.54 -9.53 18.52
N ASP A 60 -5.10 -9.74 19.71
CA ASP A 60 -5.71 -11.02 20.09
C ASP A 60 -7.12 -11.20 19.48
N GLU A 61 -7.60 -10.23 18.68
CA GLU A 61 -8.92 -10.25 18.05
C GLU A 61 -8.80 -10.33 16.53
N VAL A 62 -9.78 -10.97 15.90
CA VAL A 62 -9.90 -11.03 14.43
C VAL A 62 -10.43 -9.69 13.93
N GLU A 63 -9.72 -9.08 12.98
CA GLU A 63 -10.14 -7.86 12.30
C GLU A 63 -10.71 -8.21 10.92
N THR A 64 -11.76 -7.52 10.52
CA THR A 64 -12.32 -7.62 9.17
C THR A 64 -12.48 -6.23 8.57
N SER A 65 -12.21 -6.09 7.29
CA SER A 65 -12.42 -4.84 6.56
C SER A 65 -13.08 -5.09 5.21
N VAL A 66 -13.86 -4.13 4.77
CA VAL A 66 -14.43 -4.05 3.44
C VAL A 66 -14.23 -2.63 2.93
N GLY A 67 -13.90 -2.47 1.66
CA GLY A 67 -13.68 -1.17 1.04
C GLY A 67 -13.88 -1.23 -0.46
N ALA A 68 -13.84 -0.08 -1.10
CA ALA A 68 -13.80 0.02 -2.55
C ALA A 68 -13.11 1.34 -2.95
N ASP A 69 -12.25 1.28 -3.95
CA ASP A 69 -11.68 2.46 -4.58
C ASP A 69 -12.41 2.76 -5.90
N LEU A 70 -12.70 4.03 -6.15
CA LEU A 70 -13.07 4.54 -7.46
C LEU A 70 -11.87 5.29 -8.03
N VAL A 71 -11.30 4.78 -9.12
CA VAL A 71 -10.06 5.31 -9.71
C VAL A 71 -10.25 5.79 -11.13
N SER A 72 -9.53 6.84 -11.52
CA SER A 72 -9.60 7.42 -12.87
C SER A 72 -8.83 6.62 -13.92
N GLY A 73 -8.02 5.65 -13.50
CA GLY A 73 -7.23 4.75 -14.33
C GLY A 73 -6.55 3.72 -13.47
N TYR A 74 -6.39 2.52 -13.97
CA TYR A 74 -5.69 1.44 -13.29
C TYR A 74 -4.24 1.37 -13.78
N VAL A 75 -3.31 1.90 -12.97
CA VAL A 75 -1.87 1.88 -13.24
C VAL A 75 -1.16 1.09 -12.16
N TRP A 76 -0.46 0.04 -12.53
CA TRP A 76 0.26 -0.85 -11.62
C TRP A 76 1.72 -1.02 -12.05
N ARG A 77 2.67 -0.73 -11.18
CA ARG A 77 4.13 -0.85 -11.41
C ARG A 77 4.58 -0.19 -12.73
N GLY A 78 4.05 1.00 -13.03
CA GLY A 78 4.34 1.75 -14.25
C GLY A 78 3.61 1.27 -15.50
N GLN A 79 2.74 0.27 -15.41
CA GLN A 79 1.91 -0.24 -16.49
C GLN A 79 0.50 0.35 -16.43
N ASP A 80 -0.05 0.76 -17.56
CA ASP A 80 -1.44 1.14 -17.73
C ASP A 80 -2.27 -0.12 -18.00
N LEU A 81 -3.07 -0.53 -17.02
CA LEU A 81 -3.86 -1.77 -17.07
C LEU A 81 -5.36 -1.51 -17.34
N GLY A 82 -5.80 -0.26 -17.41
CA GLY A 82 -7.18 0.05 -17.72
C GLY A 82 -7.62 1.45 -17.34
N GLY A 83 -8.85 1.77 -17.78
CA GLY A 83 -9.51 3.06 -17.56
C GLY A 83 -10.11 3.22 -16.16
N VAL A 84 -11.18 4.02 -16.11
CA VAL A 84 -11.93 4.23 -14.86
C VAL A 84 -12.47 2.92 -14.33
N SER A 85 -12.15 2.57 -13.09
CA SER A 85 -12.57 1.31 -12.49
C SER A 85 -13.04 1.45 -11.05
N ILE A 86 -13.83 0.46 -10.61
CA ILE A 86 -14.20 0.23 -9.20
C ILE A 86 -13.41 -0.96 -8.71
N GLN A 87 -12.71 -0.80 -7.58
CA GLN A 87 -11.77 -1.77 -7.05
C GLN A 87 -12.17 -2.17 -5.62
N PRO A 88 -13.11 -3.14 -5.44
CA PRO A 88 -13.55 -3.61 -4.14
C PRO A 88 -12.48 -4.46 -3.46
N SER A 89 -12.48 -4.42 -2.12
CA SER A 89 -11.64 -5.26 -1.29
C SER A 89 -12.38 -5.82 -0.07
N LEU A 90 -12.00 -7.03 0.33
CA LEU A 90 -12.46 -7.71 1.54
C LEU A 90 -11.27 -8.36 2.22
N SER A 91 -11.05 -8.09 3.51
CA SER A 91 -9.93 -8.65 4.24
C SER A 91 -10.33 -9.19 5.60
N VAL A 92 -9.61 -10.21 6.05
CA VAL A 92 -9.61 -10.71 7.41
C VAL A 92 -8.17 -10.81 7.91
N ALA A 93 -7.94 -10.36 9.15
CA ALA A 93 -6.61 -10.33 9.73
C ALA A 93 -6.59 -10.85 11.17
N TYR A 94 -5.49 -11.53 11.55
CA TYR A 94 -5.28 -12.06 12.88
C TYR A 94 -3.79 -12.28 13.17
N LYS A 95 -3.26 -11.64 14.22
CA LYS A 95 -1.88 -11.83 14.71
C LYS A 95 -0.79 -11.71 13.63
N GLY A 96 -0.90 -10.67 12.80
CA GLY A 96 0.05 -10.41 11.72
C GLY A 96 -0.29 -11.12 10.42
N TRP A 97 -1.09 -12.16 10.43
CA TRP A 97 -1.61 -12.80 9.22
C TRP A 97 -2.81 -12.05 8.66
N SER A 98 -2.93 -12.05 7.34
CA SER A 98 -4.10 -11.52 6.66
C SER A 98 -4.41 -12.33 5.40
N LEU A 99 -5.69 -12.40 5.07
CA LEU A 99 -6.20 -12.91 3.81
C LEU A 99 -7.08 -11.83 3.19
N THR A 100 -6.73 -11.40 1.97
CA THR A 100 -7.45 -10.36 1.24
C THR A 100 -7.91 -10.88 -0.11
N ALA A 101 -9.17 -10.60 -0.43
CA ALA A 101 -9.69 -10.64 -1.78
C ALA A 101 -9.81 -9.20 -2.29
N TRP A 102 -9.24 -8.93 -3.45
CA TRP A 102 -9.33 -7.67 -4.16
C TRP A 102 -9.79 -7.92 -5.59
N GLY A 103 -10.35 -6.92 -6.25
CA GLY A 103 -10.70 -7.03 -7.64
C GLY A 103 -10.73 -5.68 -8.34
N SER A 104 -10.70 -5.68 -9.67
CA SER A 104 -10.87 -4.51 -10.51
C SER A 104 -11.92 -4.79 -11.57
N VAL A 105 -12.87 -3.85 -11.68
CA VAL A 105 -13.91 -3.87 -12.72
C VAL A 105 -13.94 -2.50 -13.39
N GLY A 106 -13.50 -2.43 -14.63
CA GLY A 106 -13.55 -1.23 -15.44
C GLY A 106 -14.99 -0.79 -15.74
N ILE A 107 -15.19 0.51 -15.91
CA ILE A 107 -16.49 1.06 -16.35
C ILE A 107 -16.68 0.80 -17.85
N ASP A 108 -15.60 0.82 -18.64
CA ASP A 108 -15.67 0.39 -20.02
C ASP A 108 -15.83 -1.14 -20.08
N LYS A 109 -16.72 -1.57 -20.95
CA LYS A 109 -16.95 -3.02 -21.16
C LYS A 109 -15.74 -3.74 -21.77
N GLU A 110 -14.82 -3.00 -22.38
CA GLU A 110 -13.60 -3.52 -23.00
C GLU A 110 -12.41 -3.59 -22.04
N ASP A 111 -12.57 -3.05 -20.82
CA ASP A 111 -11.57 -3.23 -19.76
C ASP A 111 -11.53 -4.69 -19.26
N ASP A 112 -10.33 -5.14 -18.93
CA ASP A 112 -10.11 -6.43 -18.29
C ASP A 112 -10.74 -6.47 -16.90
N LYS A 113 -11.02 -7.68 -16.41
CA LYS A 113 -11.46 -7.92 -15.04
C LYS A 113 -10.38 -8.65 -14.30
N GLU A 114 -10.20 -8.30 -13.01
CA GLU A 114 -9.20 -8.91 -12.19
C GLU A 114 -9.76 -9.30 -10.82
N ILE A 115 -9.31 -10.44 -10.30
CA ILE A 115 -9.58 -10.92 -8.94
C ILE A 115 -8.27 -11.45 -8.37
N ASP A 116 -7.87 -10.88 -7.24
CA ASP A 116 -6.64 -11.25 -6.54
C ASP A 116 -6.96 -11.83 -5.17
N LEU A 117 -6.25 -12.89 -4.81
CA LEU A 117 -6.26 -13.45 -3.47
C LEU A 117 -4.86 -13.40 -2.88
N THR A 118 -4.71 -12.67 -1.77
CA THR A 118 -3.41 -12.53 -1.11
C THR A 118 -3.46 -13.07 0.31
N LEU A 119 -2.50 -13.94 0.62
CA LEU A 119 -2.14 -14.32 1.98
C LEU A 119 -0.85 -13.60 2.36
N ALA A 120 -0.87 -12.81 3.44
CA ALA A 120 0.28 -12.06 3.91
C ALA A 120 0.56 -12.29 5.40
N TYR A 121 1.80 -12.04 5.80
CA TYR A 121 2.23 -11.93 7.19
C TYR A 121 3.12 -10.72 7.38
N GLU A 122 2.80 -9.90 8.38
CA GLU A 122 3.54 -8.69 8.71
C GLU A 122 3.91 -8.64 10.20
N THR A 123 5.12 -8.21 10.50
CA THR A 123 5.59 -8.01 11.87
C THR A 123 6.82 -7.10 11.92
N GLY A 124 6.77 -6.04 12.76
CA GLY A 124 7.94 -5.21 13.05
C GLY A 124 8.63 -4.57 11.83
N GLY A 125 7.86 -4.20 10.80
CA GLY A 125 8.36 -3.67 9.53
C GLY A 125 8.66 -4.75 8.47
N PHE A 126 8.81 -6.01 8.86
CA PHE A 126 8.95 -7.13 7.93
C PHE A 126 7.60 -7.53 7.33
N SER A 127 7.56 -7.82 6.04
CA SER A 127 6.41 -8.35 5.33
C SER A 127 6.78 -9.50 4.41
N VAL A 128 5.87 -10.44 4.26
CA VAL A 128 5.94 -11.52 3.27
C VAL A 128 4.52 -11.82 2.81
N SER A 129 4.34 -12.07 1.50
CA SER A 129 3.04 -12.47 0.98
C SER A 129 3.14 -13.41 -0.23
N VAL A 130 2.01 -14.05 -0.52
CA VAL A 130 1.77 -14.75 -1.77
C VAL A 130 0.44 -14.25 -2.32
N THR A 131 0.45 -13.83 -3.57
CA THR A 131 -0.74 -13.37 -4.30
C THR A 131 -1.02 -14.27 -5.49
N ASP A 132 -2.28 -14.63 -5.64
CA ASP A 132 -2.85 -15.25 -6.83
C ASP A 132 -3.61 -14.16 -7.60
N TYR A 133 -3.03 -13.68 -8.69
CA TYR A 133 -3.67 -12.76 -9.63
C TYR A 133 -4.43 -13.56 -10.69
N TRP A 134 -5.71 -13.30 -10.87
CA TRP A 134 -6.48 -13.85 -11.96
C TRP A 134 -7.03 -12.72 -12.83
N VAL A 135 -6.54 -12.65 -14.07
CA VAL A 135 -6.97 -11.65 -15.04
C VAL A 135 -7.84 -12.31 -16.11
N ALA A 136 -8.98 -11.67 -16.41
CA ALA A 136 -9.89 -12.06 -17.48
C ALA A 136 -9.89 -10.99 -18.57
N PRO A 137 -9.02 -11.11 -19.60
CA PRO A 137 -8.95 -10.16 -20.68
C PRO A 137 -10.26 -10.05 -21.44
N TYR A 138 -10.59 -8.83 -21.90
CA TYR A 138 -11.79 -8.60 -22.66
C TYR A 138 -11.80 -9.45 -23.96
N GLY A 139 -12.94 -10.11 -24.19
CA GLY A 139 -13.12 -10.94 -25.39
C GLY A 139 -12.48 -12.33 -25.31
N GLU A 140 -11.79 -12.65 -24.25
CA GLU A 140 -11.24 -13.98 -24.00
C GLU A 140 -12.12 -14.81 -23.05
N GLU A 141 -12.23 -16.11 -23.30
CA GLU A 141 -12.95 -17.04 -22.43
C GLU A 141 -11.98 -17.60 -21.38
N THR A 142 -11.84 -16.91 -20.23
CA THR A 142 -11.03 -17.37 -19.12
C THR A 142 -11.87 -18.09 -18.08
N LYS A 143 -11.28 -19.11 -17.40
CA LYS A 143 -11.94 -19.90 -16.36
C LYS A 143 -11.16 -19.78 -15.06
N TYR A 144 -11.79 -19.24 -14.03
CA TYR A 144 -11.15 -19.06 -12.71
C TYR A 144 -10.57 -20.36 -12.13
N PHE A 145 -11.25 -21.49 -12.24
CA PHE A 145 -10.75 -22.77 -11.70
C PHE A 145 -9.86 -23.57 -12.66
N HIS A 146 -9.25 -22.90 -13.64
CA HIS A 146 -8.30 -23.52 -14.55
C HIS A 146 -6.86 -23.21 -14.14
N TYR A 147 -6.20 -24.18 -13.48
CA TYR A 147 -4.83 -24.05 -12.94
C TYR A 147 -3.79 -24.82 -13.76
N GLY A 148 -3.94 -24.90 -15.07
CA GLY A 148 -2.96 -25.54 -15.96
C GLY A 148 -1.63 -24.77 -16.00
N ALA A 149 -0.51 -25.44 -15.77
CA ALA A 149 0.80 -24.82 -15.50
C ALA A 149 1.30 -23.77 -16.53
N ARG A 150 0.78 -23.78 -17.77
CA ARG A 150 1.13 -22.81 -18.83
C ARG A 150 -0.07 -22.33 -19.64
N SER A 151 -1.28 -22.68 -19.22
CA SER A 151 -2.52 -22.32 -19.91
C SER A 151 -3.52 -21.63 -18.97
N THR A 152 -3.13 -21.39 -17.76
CA THR A 152 -3.91 -20.66 -16.77
C THR A 152 -3.84 -19.14 -17.02
N ALA A 153 -4.89 -18.43 -16.63
CA ALA A 153 -4.87 -16.97 -16.52
C ALA A 153 -4.41 -16.48 -15.13
N HIS A 154 -4.01 -17.41 -14.26
CA HIS A 154 -3.47 -17.07 -12.93
C HIS A 154 -1.98 -16.79 -13.00
N VAL A 155 -1.53 -15.79 -12.23
CA VAL A 155 -0.12 -15.52 -11.93
C VAL A 155 0.06 -15.62 -10.42
N PHE A 156 1.05 -16.39 -9.97
CA PHE A 156 1.37 -16.52 -8.55
C PHE A 156 2.66 -15.79 -8.25
N GLU A 157 2.56 -14.75 -7.42
CA GLU A 157 3.68 -13.91 -7.00
C GLU A 157 4.00 -14.11 -5.52
N ALA A 158 5.27 -14.18 -5.17
CA ALA A 158 5.77 -14.07 -3.81
C ALA A 158 6.39 -12.70 -3.59
N GLN A 159 6.16 -12.11 -2.41
CA GLN A 159 6.74 -10.84 -1.99
C GLN A 159 7.48 -11.02 -0.67
N ILE A 160 8.59 -10.28 -0.53
CA ILE A 160 9.27 -10.03 0.73
C ILE A 160 9.62 -8.54 0.82
N GLY A 161 9.42 -7.93 1.96
CA GLY A 161 9.68 -6.51 2.16
C GLY A 161 10.14 -6.16 3.56
N TYR A 162 10.71 -4.97 3.69
CA TYR A 162 11.03 -4.37 4.97
C TYR A 162 10.82 -2.86 4.95
N ASP A 163 10.04 -2.37 5.92
CA ASP A 163 9.83 -0.94 6.19
C ASP A 163 10.75 -0.46 7.31
N PHE A 164 11.70 0.41 6.96
CA PHE A 164 12.63 1.08 7.88
C PHE A 164 12.02 2.37 8.48
N GLY A 165 10.79 2.70 8.13
CA GLY A 165 10.09 3.93 8.53
C GLY A 165 10.37 5.14 7.63
N ALA A 166 11.59 5.35 7.20
CA ALA A 166 11.98 6.41 6.24
C ALA A 166 12.11 5.90 4.80
N LEU A 167 12.21 4.60 4.63
CA LEU A 167 12.35 3.90 3.36
C LEU A 167 11.72 2.52 3.51
N ALA A 168 10.88 2.11 2.58
CA ALA A 168 10.49 0.72 2.42
C ALA A 168 11.18 0.12 1.19
N VAL A 169 11.55 -1.15 1.29
CA VAL A 169 12.18 -1.93 0.21
C VAL A 169 11.38 -3.20 0.04
N ASN A 170 10.91 -3.47 -1.19
CA ASN A 170 10.15 -4.65 -1.50
C ASN A 170 10.76 -5.39 -2.69
N TRP A 171 10.65 -6.70 -2.68
CA TRP A 171 11.00 -7.60 -3.76
C TRP A 171 9.82 -8.51 -4.05
N TYR A 172 9.43 -8.60 -5.30
CA TYR A 172 8.35 -9.43 -5.82
C TYR A 172 8.89 -10.37 -6.89
N THR A 173 8.35 -11.58 -6.97
CA THR A 173 8.75 -12.56 -8.00
C THR A 173 7.57 -13.45 -8.37
N ASN A 174 7.25 -13.50 -9.66
CA ASN A 174 6.30 -14.47 -10.21
C ASN A 174 6.95 -15.86 -10.23
N PHE A 175 6.40 -16.80 -9.49
CA PHE A 175 6.98 -18.13 -9.38
C PHE A 175 6.18 -19.24 -10.09
N ALA A 176 4.91 -18.96 -10.45
CA ALA A 176 4.04 -19.91 -11.14
C ALA A 176 2.97 -19.19 -11.98
N GLY A 177 2.27 -19.95 -12.83
CA GLY A 177 1.16 -19.45 -13.64
C GLY A 177 1.59 -18.80 -14.96
N ALA A 178 0.84 -17.82 -15.42
CA ALA A 178 1.05 -17.07 -16.67
C ALA A 178 2.08 -15.94 -16.49
N ASP A 179 3.31 -16.32 -16.16
CA ASP A 179 4.43 -15.39 -16.05
C ASP A 179 4.95 -14.95 -17.44
N GLY A 180 5.67 -13.83 -17.48
CA GLY A 180 6.39 -13.37 -18.63
C GLY A 180 7.53 -14.30 -19.07
N VAL A 181 8.11 -13.99 -20.21
CA VAL A 181 9.27 -14.72 -20.76
C VAL A 181 10.51 -13.81 -20.81
N ASN A 182 11.67 -14.44 -20.71
CA ASN A 182 12.96 -13.79 -20.95
C ASN A 182 13.25 -13.72 -22.47
N LYS A 183 14.39 -13.13 -22.85
CA LYS A 183 14.83 -13.00 -24.25
C LYS A 183 15.06 -14.33 -24.98
N ASP A 184 15.18 -15.44 -24.24
CA ASP A 184 15.37 -16.78 -24.81
C ASP A 184 14.03 -17.53 -24.95
N GLY A 185 12.89 -16.89 -24.53
CA GLY A 185 11.55 -17.44 -24.55
C GLY A 185 11.24 -18.38 -23.39
N ASP A 186 12.14 -18.47 -22.41
CA ASP A 186 11.92 -19.24 -21.19
C ASP A 186 11.17 -18.39 -20.14
N ARG A 187 10.52 -19.05 -19.16
CA ARG A 187 9.89 -18.38 -18.02
C ARG A 187 10.87 -17.40 -17.38
N ALA A 188 10.46 -16.12 -17.29
CA ALA A 188 11.34 -15.07 -16.79
C ALA A 188 11.51 -15.10 -15.25
N TYR A 189 10.56 -15.70 -14.51
CA TYR A 189 10.41 -15.46 -13.08
C TYR A 189 10.38 -13.95 -12.82
N SER A 190 9.49 -13.28 -13.56
CA SER A 190 9.39 -11.82 -13.61
C SER A 190 9.41 -11.24 -12.22
N SER A 191 10.35 -10.34 -11.98
CA SER A 191 10.56 -9.79 -10.64
C SER A 191 10.52 -8.27 -10.69
N TYR A 192 10.05 -7.68 -9.58
CA TYR A 192 9.98 -6.25 -9.40
C TYR A 192 10.59 -5.88 -8.05
N ILE A 193 11.37 -4.82 -8.02
CA ILE A 193 11.93 -4.24 -6.80
C ILE A 193 11.37 -2.84 -6.67
N SER A 194 10.81 -2.47 -5.51
CA SER A 194 10.44 -1.09 -5.21
C SER A 194 11.24 -0.51 -4.05
N LEU A 195 11.52 0.78 -4.16
CA LEU A 195 12.02 1.65 -3.11
C LEU A 195 11.00 2.75 -2.90
N GLU A 196 10.46 2.89 -1.69
CA GLU A 196 9.39 3.81 -1.36
C GLU A 196 9.80 4.73 -0.22
N VAL A 197 9.64 6.04 -0.40
CA VAL A 197 9.99 7.06 0.59
C VAL A 197 8.74 7.87 0.95
N PRO A 198 8.17 7.69 2.16
CA PRO A 198 7.08 8.50 2.65
C PRO A 198 7.58 9.85 3.18
N PHE A 199 6.84 10.94 2.90
CA PHE A 199 7.12 12.27 3.43
C PHE A 199 5.85 13.11 3.53
N THR A 200 5.90 14.22 4.29
CA THR A 200 4.77 15.15 4.41
C THR A 200 5.17 16.51 3.82
N LEU A 201 4.37 17.04 2.92
CA LEU A 201 4.59 18.34 2.32
C LEU A 201 3.25 19.07 2.09
N GLY A 202 3.17 20.33 2.50
CA GLY A 202 1.99 21.18 2.29
C GLY A 202 0.72 20.67 2.99
N GLY A 203 0.85 19.88 4.05
CA GLY A 203 -0.28 19.27 4.77
C GLY A 203 -0.90 18.07 4.06
N LEU A 204 -0.23 17.57 3.03
CA LEU A 204 -0.53 16.32 2.36
C LEU A 204 0.50 15.27 2.76
N GLU A 205 0.08 14.04 2.74
CA GLU A 205 0.93 12.87 2.85
C GLU A 205 1.39 12.46 1.45
N TRP A 206 2.68 12.22 1.27
CA TRP A 206 3.30 11.88 0.00
C TRP A 206 4.10 10.59 0.10
N THR A 207 4.18 9.88 -1.01
CA THR A 207 5.15 8.80 -1.21
C THR A 207 5.80 8.95 -2.58
N ALA A 208 7.12 8.91 -2.61
CA ALA A 208 7.88 8.74 -3.84
C ALA A 208 8.28 7.27 -3.97
N GLU A 209 8.17 6.72 -5.18
CA GLU A 209 8.52 5.34 -5.49
C GLU A 209 9.46 5.29 -6.69
N VAL A 210 10.42 4.38 -6.64
CA VAL A 210 11.19 3.92 -7.80
C VAL A 210 11.10 2.41 -7.86
N GLY A 211 10.65 1.91 -9.02
CA GLY A 211 10.49 0.49 -9.28
C GLY A 211 11.29 0.02 -10.50
N ALA A 212 11.82 -1.18 -10.43
CA ALA A 212 12.63 -1.75 -11.49
C ALA A 212 12.46 -3.27 -11.59
N THR A 213 12.59 -3.82 -12.80
CA THR A 213 12.82 -5.25 -13.00
C THR A 213 14.32 -5.53 -12.97
N PRO A 214 14.80 -6.55 -12.20
CA PRO A 214 16.23 -6.82 -12.04
C PRO A 214 16.87 -7.59 -13.20
N TRP A 215 16.07 -8.23 -14.05
CA TRP A 215 16.51 -9.03 -15.19
C TRP A 215 15.51 -9.03 -16.34
N ALA A 216 15.86 -9.69 -17.45
CA ALA A 216 15.05 -9.74 -18.66
C ALA A 216 13.66 -10.36 -18.41
N THR A 217 12.64 -9.63 -18.81
CA THR A 217 11.23 -10.05 -18.79
C THR A 217 10.41 -9.14 -19.68
N ASP A 218 9.35 -9.68 -20.28
CA ASP A 218 8.31 -8.92 -20.99
C ASP A 218 7.08 -8.59 -20.11
N TYR A 219 7.10 -8.96 -18.82
CA TYR A 219 5.95 -8.83 -17.92
C TYR A 219 5.70 -7.38 -17.45
N TYR A 220 6.75 -6.65 -17.04
CA TYR A 220 6.63 -5.26 -16.54
C TYR A 220 7.01 -4.21 -17.58
N ALA A 221 7.88 -4.59 -18.52
CA ALA A 221 8.34 -3.84 -19.68
C ALA A 221 9.03 -4.84 -20.59
N GLU A 222 9.26 -4.53 -21.86
CA GLU A 222 10.12 -5.33 -22.75
C GLU A 222 11.60 -5.15 -22.33
N ALA A 223 11.98 -5.74 -21.18
CA ALA A 223 13.25 -5.52 -20.54
C ALA A 223 14.26 -6.62 -20.92
N ASP A 224 15.40 -6.23 -21.46
CA ASP A 224 16.53 -7.14 -21.76
C ASP A 224 17.45 -7.39 -20.57
N GLY A 225 17.21 -6.76 -19.42
CA GLY A 225 17.99 -6.83 -18.19
C GLY A 225 17.45 -5.90 -17.12
N PHE A 226 18.34 -5.39 -16.23
CA PHE A 226 17.90 -4.42 -15.23
C PHE A 226 17.31 -3.18 -15.90
N THR A 227 16.05 -2.88 -15.57
CA THR A 227 15.31 -1.78 -16.21
C THR A 227 14.42 -1.10 -15.18
N VAL A 228 14.54 0.23 -15.05
CA VAL A 228 13.60 1.04 -14.26
C VAL A 228 12.31 1.18 -15.04
N CYS A 229 11.20 0.74 -14.47
CA CYS A 229 9.88 0.74 -15.11
C CYS A 229 8.82 1.54 -14.35
N ASP A 230 9.09 2.05 -13.14
CA ASP A 230 8.23 2.99 -12.43
C ASP A 230 9.06 4.06 -11.71
N ILE A 231 8.73 5.31 -11.94
CA ILE A 231 9.17 6.45 -11.14
C ILE A 231 7.92 7.25 -10.83
N SER A 232 7.45 7.24 -9.60
CA SER A 232 6.19 7.86 -9.30
C SER A 232 6.20 8.65 -7.99
N VAL A 233 5.25 9.58 -7.89
CA VAL A 233 4.94 10.30 -6.67
C VAL A 233 3.43 10.33 -6.50
N ALA A 234 2.98 10.01 -5.31
CA ALA A 234 1.57 10.06 -4.98
C ALA A 234 1.35 10.94 -3.76
N ALA A 235 0.19 11.55 -3.71
CA ALA A 235 -0.27 12.34 -2.58
C ALA A 235 -1.66 11.87 -2.15
N SER A 236 -1.92 11.87 -0.85
CA SER A 236 -3.24 11.56 -0.31
C SER A 236 -3.67 12.57 0.75
N LYS A 237 -4.98 12.66 0.93
CA LYS A 237 -5.62 13.52 1.93
C LYS A 237 -6.96 12.95 2.34
N GLU A 238 -7.23 12.97 3.64
CA GLU A 238 -8.59 12.78 4.14
C GLU A 238 -9.41 14.04 3.94
N ILE A 239 -10.50 13.94 3.16
CA ILE A 239 -11.48 15.02 2.96
C ILE A 239 -12.59 14.81 3.98
N LYS A 240 -12.64 15.69 4.98
CA LYS A 240 -13.69 15.66 5.98
C LYS A 240 -15.02 16.08 5.35
N ILE A 241 -15.99 15.19 5.29
CA ILE A 241 -17.33 15.43 4.75
C ILE A 241 -18.29 15.82 5.88
N THR A 242 -18.25 15.09 7.00
CA THR A 242 -19.00 15.39 8.23
C THR A 242 -18.08 15.27 9.45
N ASP A 243 -18.58 15.49 10.65
CA ASP A 243 -17.78 15.30 11.88
C ASP A 243 -17.42 13.83 12.15
N THR A 244 -18.17 12.90 11.56
CA THR A 244 -18.00 11.45 11.75
C THR A 244 -17.59 10.69 10.47
N PHE A 245 -17.52 11.38 9.33
CA PHE A 245 -17.20 10.77 8.05
C PHE A 245 -16.16 11.58 7.28
N SER A 246 -15.06 10.94 6.92
CA SER A 246 -14.02 11.46 6.02
C SER A 246 -13.88 10.53 4.82
N LEU A 247 -13.60 11.11 3.67
CA LEU A 247 -13.38 10.40 2.40
C LEU A 247 -11.91 10.59 2.00
N PRO A 248 -11.08 9.55 2.02
CA PRO A 248 -9.73 9.60 1.50
C PRO A 248 -9.74 9.85 0.00
N ALA A 249 -8.94 10.81 -0.45
CA ALA A 249 -8.68 11.08 -1.85
C ALA A 249 -7.18 11.00 -2.11
N PHE A 250 -6.80 10.51 -3.28
CA PHE A 250 -5.41 10.44 -3.69
C PHE A 250 -5.21 10.83 -5.14
N ALA A 251 -3.97 11.20 -5.49
CA ALA A 251 -3.51 11.37 -6.86
C ALA A 251 -2.08 10.84 -6.99
N LYS A 252 -1.78 10.17 -8.10
CA LYS A 252 -0.46 9.62 -8.43
C LYS A 252 -0.03 10.12 -9.81
N LEU A 253 1.18 10.67 -9.89
CA LEU A 253 1.89 10.94 -11.13
C LEU A 253 3.01 9.92 -11.27
N GLY A 254 3.02 9.18 -12.37
CA GLY A 254 3.98 8.13 -12.65
C GLY A 254 4.59 8.26 -14.05
N PHE A 255 5.80 7.75 -14.17
CA PHE A 255 6.54 7.67 -15.42
C PHE A 255 7.13 6.27 -15.54
N ASN A 256 6.95 5.66 -16.71
CA ASN A 256 7.66 4.42 -17.06
C ASN A 256 8.77 4.74 -18.07
N PRO A 257 10.05 4.81 -17.61
CA PRO A 257 11.16 5.15 -18.50
C PRO A 257 11.40 4.10 -19.60
N ALA A 258 11.03 2.83 -19.35
CA ALA A 258 11.24 1.75 -20.31
C ALA A 258 10.28 1.83 -21.50
N THR A 259 9.05 2.27 -21.29
CA THR A 259 8.01 2.44 -22.33
C THR A 259 7.84 3.89 -22.77
N GLU A 260 8.60 4.84 -22.19
CA GLU A 260 8.45 6.29 -22.35
C GLU A 260 7.03 6.79 -21.99
N GLY A 261 6.31 6.03 -21.13
CA GLY A 261 4.96 6.30 -20.69
C GLY A 261 4.89 7.29 -19.52
N ALA A 262 3.79 8.04 -19.45
CA ALA A 262 3.46 8.90 -18.31
C ALA A 262 1.99 8.72 -17.94
N HIS A 263 1.71 8.65 -16.64
CA HIS A 263 0.38 8.38 -16.10
C HIS A 263 0.02 9.39 -15.02
N PHE A 264 -1.22 9.86 -15.03
CA PHE A 264 -1.76 10.66 -13.94
C PHE A 264 -3.10 10.05 -13.52
N THR A 265 -3.14 9.48 -12.32
CA THR A 265 -4.34 8.86 -11.77
C THR A 265 -4.77 9.57 -10.50
N PHE A 266 -6.06 9.54 -10.22
CA PHE A 266 -6.65 10.01 -8.98
C PHE A 266 -7.82 9.09 -8.57
N GLY A 267 -8.15 9.08 -7.30
CA GLY A 267 -9.21 8.22 -6.80
C GLY A 267 -9.75 8.64 -5.44
N LEU A 268 -10.83 7.96 -5.07
CA LEU A 268 -11.53 8.08 -3.80
C LEU A 268 -11.65 6.70 -3.19
N SER A 269 -11.42 6.59 -1.88
CA SER A 269 -11.54 5.33 -1.11
C SER A 269 -12.75 5.38 -0.18
N PHE A 270 -13.54 4.30 -0.16
CA PHE A 270 -14.78 4.16 0.60
C PHE A 270 -14.71 3.05 1.64
#